data_373ab560756ae58768b17ce107f24bd2
#
_entry.id   373ab560756ae58768b17ce107f24bd2
#
_cell.length_a   1.000
_cell.length_b   1.000
_cell.length_c   1.000
_cell.angle_alpha   90.00
_cell.angle_beta   90.00
_cell.angle_gamma   90.00
#
_symmetry.space_group_name_H-M   'P 1'
#
loop_
_entity.id
_entity.type
_entity.pdbx_description
1 polymer ?
#
loop_
_entity_poly.entity_id
_entity_poly.type
_entity_poly.pdbx_seq_one_letter_code
_entity_poly.pdbx_strand_id
1 'polypeptide(L)'
;MTSNHIGTYASNVVLDLEFTPAGHAGRAQRLTDEIIEVGAVKVSPEGRVVGEFSQLVKPTLTKGVGGFVHHLTGIGNEDLVRARPLEEVLPAFAAWVGPGARMVTWSPTDRLQLTRECSTKGLDAAALPRRWLDIQRLYPRLAGIARRAVKLEEAANWCGIPFEANRAHRALYDAQMTAELFRMMLAGDLAAQHEAITSQVESPSDEKPLSSTLGGSCGGLAELLASLRAQELACA
;
A
#
# COMPACT_ATOMS: atom_id res chain seq x y z
N MET A 1 -20.47 -5.19 23.62
CA MET A 1 -20.20 -5.82 22.32
C MET A 1 -20.72 -4.90 21.22
N THR A 2 -19.98 -3.94 20.80
CA THR A 2 -20.34 -3.01 19.70
C THR A 2 -19.54 -3.42 18.50
N SER A 3 -20.19 -4.16 17.60
CA SER A 3 -19.65 -4.52 16.29
C SER A 3 -19.45 -3.23 15.48
N ASN A 4 -18.21 -2.75 15.39
CA ASN A 4 -17.83 -1.64 14.54
C ASN A 4 -17.89 -2.12 13.06
N HIS A 5 -19.02 -1.88 12.43
CA HIS A 5 -19.18 -2.07 10.98
C HIS A 5 -18.43 -0.94 10.25
N ILE A 6 -17.12 -1.09 10.08
CA ILE A 6 -16.41 -0.38 9.04
C ILE A 6 -16.87 -1.00 7.72
N GLY A 7 -17.62 -0.26 6.92
CA GLY A 7 -18.29 -0.63 5.67
C GLY A 7 -18.18 -2.09 5.26
N THR A 8 -19.27 -2.72 4.92
CA THR A 8 -19.39 -4.16 4.59
C THR A 8 -18.65 -4.52 3.31
N TYR A 9 -17.32 -4.51 3.36
CA TYR A 9 -16.50 -5.10 2.28
C TYR A 9 -16.40 -6.61 2.51
N ALA A 10 -16.47 -7.37 1.42
CA ALA A 10 -16.26 -8.81 1.47
C ALA A 10 -14.83 -9.17 1.91
N SER A 11 -13.86 -8.31 1.56
CA SER A 11 -12.46 -8.41 1.98
C SER A 11 -11.74 -7.08 1.77
N ASN A 12 -10.55 -6.96 2.37
CA ASN A 12 -9.59 -5.91 2.05
C ASN A 12 -8.40 -6.56 1.34
N VAL A 13 -7.98 -6.00 0.22
CA VAL A 13 -6.83 -6.49 -0.54
C VAL A 13 -5.72 -5.46 -0.42
N VAL A 14 -4.71 -5.78 0.35
CA VAL A 14 -3.51 -4.97 0.54
C VAL A 14 -2.60 -5.24 -0.64
N LEU A 15 -2.28 -4.21 -1.40
CA LEU A 15 -1.49 -4.26 -2.64
C LEU A 15 -0.22 -3.45 -2.48
N ASP A 16 0.85 -3.99 -3.02
CA ASP A 16 2.11 -3.31 -3.29
C ASP A 16 2.61 -3.67 -4.69
N LEU A 17 3.34 -2.77 -5.34
CA LEU A 17 3.84 -2.92 -6.70
C LEU A 17 5.31 -2.54 -6.78
N GLU A 18 6.10 -3.37 -7.47
CA GLU A 18 7.41 -2.94 -7.96
C GLU A 18 7.30 -2.52 -9.42
N PHE A 19 8.05 -1.47 -9.80
CA PHE A 19 8.03 -0.97 -11.17
C PHE A 19 9.39 -0.46 -11.61
N THR A 20 9.63 -0.51 -12.92
CA THR A 20 10.84 -0.01 -13.57
C THR A 20 10.56 1.31 -14.27
N PRO A 21 11.45 2.32 -14.16
CA PRO A 21 11.26 3.60 -14.82
C PRO A 21 11.19 3.45 -16.32
N ALA A 22 10.26 4.19 -16.94
CA ALA A 22 10.23 4.35 -18.38
C ALA A 22 11.51 5.03 -18.83
N GLY A 23 12.28 4.35 -19.68
CA GLY A 23 13.43 4.95 -20.33
C GLY A 23 13.02 6.19 -21.14
N HIS A 24 13.94 7.15 -21.31
CA HIS A 24 13.72 8.33 -22.14
C HIS A 24 13.57 7.93 -23.60
N ALA A 25 12.36 7.64 -24.04
CA ALA A 25 12.04 7.54 -25.46
C ALA A 25 11.65 8.93 -25.96
N GLY A 26 12.64 9.70 -26.43
CA GLY A 26 12.47 10.93 -27.20
C GLY A 26 11.55 12.01 -26.60
N ARG A 27 11.70 13.27 -27.04
CA ARG A 27 10.95 14.44 -26.54
C ARG A 27 9.42 14.39 -26.67
N ALA A 28 8.83 13.37 -27.29
CA ALA A 28 7.41 13.37 -27.66
C ALA A 28 6.52 12.41 -26.87
N GLN A 29 7.05 11.45 -26.13
CA GLN A 29 6.24 10.45 -25.45
C GLN A 29 6.79 10.21 -24.05
N ARG A 30 6.09 10.70 -23.03
CA ARG A 30 6.30 10.27 -21.63
C ARG A 30 5.81 8.83 -21.53
N LEU A 31 6.74 7.89 -21.67
CA LEU A 31 6.47 6.52 -21.29
C LEU A 31 6.20 6.51 -19.78
N THR A 32 5.20 5.80 -19.35
CA THR A 32 4.97 5.52 -17.95
C THR A 32 5.96 4.47 -17.46
N ASP A 33 6.31 4.52 -16.18
CA ASP A 33 6.96 3.40 -15.52
C ASP A 33 6.13 2.14 -15.72
N GLU A 34 6.75 0.98 -15.78
CA GLU A 34 6.05 -0.30 -15.97
C GLU A 34 6.17 -1.17 -14.73
N ILE A 35 5.07 -1.79 -14.34
CA ILE A 35 4.99 -2.75 -13.25
C ILE A 35 5.81 -3.99 -13.61
N ILE A 36 6.64 -4.45 -12.67
CA ILE A 36 7.47 -5.66 -12.80
C ILE A 36 7.12 -6.73 -11.76
N GLU A 37 6.43 -6.37 -10.68
CA GLU A 37 5.88 -7.32 -9.70
C GLU A 37 4.57 -6.79 -9.13
N VAL A 38 3.60 -7.70 -8.94
CA VAL A 38 2.36 -7.46 -8.21
C VAL A 38 2.38 -8.35 -6.99
N GLY A 39 2.33 -7.77 -5.80
CA GLY A 39 2.22 -8.45 -4.52
C GLY A 39 0.96 -8.02 -3.78
N ALA A 40 0.17 -8.97 -3.28
CA ALA A 40 -1.02 -8.61 -2.52
C ALA A 40 -1.38 -9.63 -1.45
N VAL A 41 -1.99 -9.12 -0.37
CA VAL A 41 -2.49 -9.92 0.75
C VAL A 41 -3.99 -9.65 0.92
N LYS A 42 -4.81 -10.69 0.93
CA LYS A 42 -6.24 -10.58 1.18
C LYS A 42 -6.53 -10.76 2.66
N VAL A 43 -7.19 -9.77 3.24
CA VAL A 43 -7.57 -9.72 4.66
C VAL A 43 -9.09 -9.74 4.76
N SER A 44 -9.63 -10.67 5.58
CA SER A 44 -11.06 -10.74 5.84
C SER A 44 -11.55 -9.53 6.64
N PRO A 45 -12.88 -9.28 6.72
CA PRO A 45 -13.42 -8.21 7.58
C PRO A 45 -13.02 -8.33 9.05
N GLU A 46 -12.74 -9.56 9.53
CA GLU A 46 -12.32 -9.84 10.90
C GLU A 46 -10.80 -9.70 11.11
N GLY A 47 -10.06 -9.25 10.08
CA GLY A 47 -8.61 -9.04 10.16
C GLY A 47 -7.76 -10.30 9.97
N ARG A 48 -8.30 -11.41 9.42
CA ARG A 48 -7.52 -12.63 9.14
C ARG A 48 -6.97 -12.58 7.72
N VAL A 49 -5.71 -12.97 7.54
CA VAL A 49 -5.15 -13.22 6.20
C VAL A 49 -5.82 -14.47 5.62
N VAL A 50 -6.43 -14.33 4.45
CA VAL A 50 -7.19 -15.39 3.76
C VAL A 50 -6.64 -15.74 2.39
N GLY A 51 -5.59 -15.07 1.94
CA GLY A 51 -4.90 -15.40 0.70
C GLY A 51 -3.79 -14.42 0.36
N GLU A 52 -2.90 -14.85 -0.51
CA GLU A 52 -1.79 -14.06 -1.04
C GLU A 52 -1.75 -14.18 -2.56
N PHE A 53 -1.27 -13.14 -3.22
CA PHE A 53 -1.02 -13.09 -4.66
C PHE A 53 0.38 -12.54 -4.89
N SER A 54 1.16 -13.24 -5.71
CA SER A 54 2.50 -12.79 -6.11
C SER A 54 2.73 -13.17 -7.57
N GLN A 55 3.04 -12.18 -8.39
CA GLN A 55 3.26 -12.39 -9.81
C GLN A 55 4.29 -11.41 -10.35
N LEU A 56 5.36 -11.92 -10.96
CA LEU A 56 6.24 -11.11 -11.79
C LEU A 56 5.51 -10.69 -13.06
N VAL A 57 5.78 -9.46 -13.52
CA VAL A 57 5.16 -8.86 -14.70
C VAL A 57 6.25 -8.47 -15.70
N LYS A 58 6.10 -8.91 -16.93
CA LYS A 58 7.03 -8.58 -18.02
C LYS A 58 6.73 -7.17 -18.55
N PRO A 59 7.68 -6.23 -18.45
CA PRO A 59 7.52 -4.91 -19.08
C PRO A 59 7.53 -5.07 -20.62
N THR A 60 6.71 -4.29 -21.31
CA THR A 60 6.53 -4.37 -22.76
C THR A 60 6.88 -3.08 -23.51
N LEU A 61 6.96 -1.96 -22.79
CA LEU A 61 7.29 -0.64 -23.33
C LEU A 61 8.73 -0.23 -23.02
N THR A 62 9.30 -0.72 -21.92
CA THR A 62 10.68 -0.47 -21.53
C THR A 62 11.61 -1.59 -22.00
N LYS A 63 12.91 -1.31 -22.02
CA LYS A 63 13.93 -2.30 -22.41
C LYS A 63 14.19 -3.35 -21.30
N GLY A 64 13.44 -3.29 -20.20
CA GLY A 64 13.62 -4.14 -19.04
C GLY A 64 14.08 -3.36 -17.80
N VAL A 65 14.64 -4.07 -16.84
CA VAL A 65 15.04 -3.54 -15.54
C VAL A 65 16.46 -3.00 -15.60
N GLY A 66 16.64 -1.75 -15.16
CA GLY A 66 17.94 -1.11 -15.01
C GLY A 66 18.66 -1.52 -13.71
N GLY A 67 19.99 -1.31 -13.66
CA GLY A 67 20.82 -1.74 -12.53
C GLY A 67 20.36 -1.21 -11.16
N PHE A 68 19.81 0.00 -11.09
CA PHE A 68 19.27 0.55 -9.84
C PHE A 68 18.06 -0.25 -9.33
N VAL A 69 17.09 -0.53 -10.20
CA VAL A 69 15.89 -1.30 -9.83
C VAL A 69 16.26 -2.73 -9.49
N HIS A 70 17.16 -3.36 -10.26
CA HIS A 70 17.67 -4.69 -9.93
C HIS A 70 18.35 -4.72 -8.55
N HIS A 71 19.18 -3.72 -8.24
CA HIS A 71 19.82 -3.63 -6.91
C HIS A 71 18.80 -3.46 -5.79
N LEU A 72 17.74 -2.68 -6.02
CA LEU A 72 16.72 -2.38 -5.03
C LEU A 72 15.78 -3.56 -4.78
N THR A 73 15.28 -4.19 -5.84
CA THR A 73 14.21 -5.21 -5.79
C THR A 73 14.75 -6.65 -5.83
N GLY A 74 16.00 -6.82 -6.28
CA GLY A 74 16.56 -8.13 -6.62
C GLY A 74 15.98 -8.75 -7.90
N ILE A 75 15.06 -8.06 -8.61
CA ILE A 75 14.45 -8.57 -9.83
C ILE A 75 15.33 -8.21 -11.01
N GLY A 76 15.80 -9.24 -11.74
CA GLY A 76 16.59 -9.09 -12.95
C GLY A 76 15.78 -9.31 -14.22
N ASN A 77 16.41 -9.00 -15.37
CA ASN A 77 15.78 -9.24 -16.68
C ASN A 77 15.57 -10.75 -16.94
N GLU A 78 16.42 -11.59 -16.41
CA GLU A 78 16.32 -13.06 -16.48
C GLU A 78 15.06 -13.59 -15.79
N ASP A 79 14.63 -12.96 -14.68
CA ASP A 79 13.41 -13.33 -13.97
C ASP A 79 12.16 -12.99 -14.79
N LEU A 80 12.24 -11.92 -15.57
CA LEU A 80 11.12 -11.39 -16.35
C LEU A 80 10.97 -12.03 -17.74
N VAL A 81 11.95 -12.78 -18.21
CA VAL A 81 11.89 -13.43 -19.55
C VAL A 81 10.64 -14.31 -19.69
N ARG A 82 10.29 -15.05 -18.63
CA ARG A 82 9.14 -15.96 -18.61
C ARG A 82 7.91 -15.37 -17.94
N ALA A 83 7.99 -14.14 -17.43
CA ALA A 83 6.87 -13.47 -16.82
C ALA A 83 5.81 -13.12 -17.88
N ARG A 84 4.56 -13.08 -17.45
CA ARG A 84 3.43 -12.65 -18.28
C ARG A 84 3.34 -11.12 -18.29
N PRO A 85 2.92 -10.51 -19.40
CA PRO A 85 2.70 -9.06 -19.44
C PRO A 85 1.48 -8.66 -18.60
N LEU A 86 1.36 -7.36 -18.28
CA LEU A 86 0.27 -6.85 -17.43
C LEU A 86 -1.12 -7.15 -17.99
N GLU A 87 -1.25 -7.20 -19.30
CA GLU A 87 -2.48 -7.55 -20.03
C GLU A 87 -3.04 -8.92 -19.65
N GLU A 88 -2.17 -9.85 -19.24
CA GLU A 88 -2.55 -11.19 -18.78
C GLU A 88 -2.63 -11.28 -17.25
N VAL A 89 -1.76 -10.55 -16.54
CA VAL A 89 -1.71 -10.56 -15.07
C VAL A 89 -2.89 -9.82 -14.46
N LEU A 90 -3.29 -8.68 -15.04
CA LEU A 90 -4.36 -7.84 -14.50
C LEU A 90 -5.72 -8.57 -14.40
N PRO A 91 -6.20 -9.28 -15.43
CA PRO A 91 -7.43 -10.06 -15.33
C PRO A 91 -7.36 -11.17 -14.26
N ALA A 92 -6.21 -11.86 -14.15
CA ALA A 92 -6.00 -12.89 -13.13
C ALA A 92 -6.01 -12.29 -11.71
N PHE A 93 -5.37 -11.13 -11.53
CA PHE A 93 -5.39 -10.40 -10.28
C PHE A 93 -6.81 -9.94 -9.93
N ALA A 94 -7.53 -9.34 -10.87
CA ALA A 94 -8.91 -8.89 -10.65
C ALA A 94 -9.84 -10.05 -10.27
N ALA A 95 -9.71 -11.21 -10.91
CA ALA A 95 -10.45 -12.41 -10.55
C ALA A 95 -10.12 -12.90 -9.13
N TRP A 96 -8.83 -12.84 -8.74
CA TRP A 96 -8.41 -13.18 -7.39
C TRP A 96 -8.90 -12.18 -6.35
N VAL A 97 -8.89 -10.88 -6.63
CA VAL A 97 -9.46 -9.82 -5.78
C VAL A 97 -10.92 -10.12 -5.47
N GLY A 98 -11.71 -10.44 -6.48
CA GLY A 98 -13.11 -10.78 -6.37
C GLY A 98 -14.04 -9.59 -6.08
N PRO A 99 -15.34 -9.81 -6.12
CA PRO A 99 -16.33 -8.75 -5.94
C PRO A 99 -16.44 -8.29 -4.48
N GLY A 100 -16.81 -7.03 -4.28
CA GLY A 100 -17.06 -6.47 -2.95
C GLY A 100 -15.82 -6.21 -2.12
N ALA A 101 -14.62 -6.38 -2.68
CA ALA A 101 -13.36 -6.05 -2.01
C ALA A 101 -13.10 -4.54 -1.98
N ARG A 102 -12.27 -4.11 -1.04
CA ARG A 102 -11.64 -2.79 -1.02
C ARG A 102 -10.13 -2.95 -1.21
N MET A 103 -9.53 -2.09 -2.02
CA MET A 103 -8.07 -2.04 -2.16
C MET A 103 -7.46 -1.21 -1.03
N VAL A 104 -6.34 -1.66 -0.52
CA VAL A 104 -5.54 -0.97 0.50
C VAL A 104 -4.11 -0.89 0.00
N THR A 105 -3.46 0.26 0.11
CA THR A 105 -2.04 0.45 -0.22
C THR A 105 -1.35 1.17 0.93
N TRP A 106 -0.03 0.99 1.06
CA TRP A 106 0.71 1.84 1.99
C TRP A 106 0.62 3.29 1.56
N SER A 107 0.94 3.60 0.31
CA SER A 107 0.91 4.95 -0.25
C SER A 107 0.02 5.02 -1.49
N PRO A 108 -0.35 6.22 -2.00
CA PRO A 108 -1.12 6.35 -3.22
C PRO A 108 -0.34 5.96 -4.49
N THR A 109 0.98 5.74 -4.40
CA THR A 109 1.87 5.51 -5.55
C THR A 109 1.44 4.29 -6.35
N ASP A 110 1.11 3.18 -5.70
CA ASP A 110 0.72 1.92 -6.33
C ASP A 110 -0.56 2.08 -7.16
N ARG A 111 -1.57 2.71 -6.56
CA ARG A 111 -2.81 3.02 -7.28
C ARG A 111 -2.55 3.90 -8.50
N LEU A 112 -1.73 4.95 -8.34
CA LEU A 112 -1.42 5.90 -9.41
C LEU A 112 -0.66 5.21 -10.53
N GLN A 113 0.32 4.37 -10.19
CA GLN A 113 1.11 3.60 -11.16
C GLN A 113 0.24 2.64 -11.95
N LEU A 114 -0.57 1.83 -11.27
CA LEU A 114 -1.49 0.89 -11.92
C LEU A 114 -2.47 1.61 -12.86
N THR A 115 -3.04 2.73 -12.41
CA THR A 115 -3.98 3.53 -13.22
C THR A 115 -3.31 4.10 -14.46
N ARG A 116 -2.09 4.63 -14.33
CA ARG A 116 -1.32 5.20 -15.46
C ARG A 116 -0.96 4.14 -16.48
N GLU A 117 -0.45 3.00 -16.03
CA GLU A 117 -0.05 1.94 -16.94
C GLU A 117 -1.26 1.32 -17.65
N CYS A 118 -2.36 1.06 -16.95
CA CYS A 118 -3.60 0.61 -17.57
C CYS A 118 -4.07 1.61 -18.65
N SER A 119 -4.07 2.91 -18.33
CA SER A 119 -4.44 3.95 -19.30
C SER A 119 -3.51 3.97 -20.52
N THR A 120 -2.20 3.85 -20.30
CA THR A 120 -1.20 3.87 -21.39
C THR A 120 -1.32 2.65 -22.31
N LYS A 121 -1.60 1.48 -21.73
CA LYS A 121 -1.74 0.22 -22.47
C LYS A 121 -3.17 -0.06 -22.95
N GLY A 122 -4.12 0.83 -22.68
CA GLY A 122 -5.53 0.64 -23.05
C GLY A 122 -6.20 -0.53 -22.32
N LEU A 123 -5.74 -0.84 -21.09
CA LEU A 123 -6.26 -1.93 -20.28
C LEU A 123 -7.46 -1.45 -19.45
N ASP A 124 -8.46 -2.34 -19.32
CA ASP A 124 -9.62 -2.07 -18.49
C ASP A 124 -9.35 -2.42 -17.02
N ALA A 125 -9.17 -1.38 -16.20
CA ALA A 125 -9.06 -1.51 -14.76
C ALA A 125 -10.42 -1.53 -14.03
N ALA A 126 -11.55 -1.48 -14.74
CA ALA A 126 -12.89 -1.44 -14.12
C ALA A 126 -13.25 -2.73 -13.37
N ALA A 127 -12.55 -3.83 -13.65
CA ALA A 127 -12.67 -5.07 -12.89
C ALA A 127 -12.08 -4.99 -11.46
N LEU A 128 -11.23 -3.99 -11.19
CA LEU A 128 -10.70 -3.73 -9.86
C LEU A 128 -11.67 -2.87 -9.04
N PRO A 129 -11.68 -3.02 -7.70
CA PRO A 129 -12.50 -2.21 -6.83
C PRO A 129 -12.24 -0.70 -7.03
N ARG A 130 -13.30 0.09 -7.08
CA ARG A 130 -13.19 1.56 -7.17
C ARG A 130 -12.73 2.21 -5.87
N ARG A 131 -12.90 1.53 -4.73
CA ARG A 131 -12.58 2.05 -3.40
C ARG A 131 -11.17 1.65 -2.99
N TRP A 132 -10.37 2.67 -2.69
CA TRP A 132 -8.97 2.55 -2.29
C TRP A 132 -8.74 3.27 -0.98
N LEU A 133 -7.91 2.68 -0.14
CA LEU A 133 -7.50 3.23 1.14
C LEU A 133 -5.97 3.37 1.16
N ASP A 134 -5.49 4.60 1.33
CA ASP A 134 -4.09 4.94 1.57
C ASP A 134 -3.89 5.00 3.09
N ILE A 135 -3.18 4.01 3.63
CA ILE A 135 -2.99 3.92 5.08
C ILE A 135 -1.79 4.70 5.59
N GLN A 136 -0.85 5.13 4.75
CA GLN A 136 0.28 5.97 5.17
C GLN A 136 -0.18 7.30 5.78
N ARG A 137 -1.30 7.84 5.28
CA ARG A 137 -1.90 9.08 5.82
C ARG A 137 -2.72 8.85 7.07
N LEU A 138 -3.26 7.64 7.24
CA LEU A 138 -4.06 7.29 8.40
C LEU A 138 -3.20 6.88 9.58
N TYR A 139 -2.11 6.16 9.31
CA TYR A 139 -1.22 5.63 10.33
C TYR A 139 -0.75 6.68 11.33
N PRO A 140 -0.17 7.83 10.93
CA PRO A 140 0.29 8.84 11.89
C PRO A 140 -0.83 9.40 12.77
N ARG A 141 -2.04 9.55 12.21
CA ARG A 141 -3.20 10.04 12.96
C ARG A 141 -3.66 9.05 14.01
N LEU A 142 -3.68 7.77 13.67
CA LEU A 142 -4.08 6.69 14.60
C LEU A 142 -3.01 6.43 15.65
N ALA A 143 -1.74 6.53 15.27
CA ALA A 143 -0.60 6.40 16.16
C ALA A 143 -0.32 7.67 16.99
N GLY A 144 -1.05 8.79 16.75
CA GLY A 144 -0.85 10.04 17.46
C GLY A 144 0.47 10.76 17.17
N ILE A 145 1.04 10.54 15.97
CA ILE A 145 2.35 11.07 15.57
C ILE A 145 2.15 12.37 14.78
N ALA A 146 2.95 13.41 15.05
CA ALA A 146 2.88 14.70 14.35
C ALA A 146 3.40 14.68 12.90
N ARG A 147 3.96 13.59 12.42
CA ARG A 147 4.49 13.44 11.05
C ARG A 147 3.36 13.27 10.03
N ARG A 148 3.57 13.82 8.82
CA ARG A 148 2.59 13.73 7.71
C ARG A 148 2.72 12.44 6.90
N ALA A 149 3.91 11.87 6.82
CA ALA A 149 4.20 10.63 6.14
C ALA A 149 5.28 9.87 6.90
N VAL A 150 5.14 8.55 6.94
CA VAL A 150 6.05 7.62 7.61
C VAL A 150 6.42 6.56 6.58
N LYS A 151 7.66 6.07 6.60
CA LYS A 151 8.07 4.94 5.77
C LYS A 151 7.47 3.65 6.32
N LEU A 152 7.23 2.67 5.45
CA LEU A 152 6.67 1.36 5.85
C LEU A 152 7.56 0.68 6.91
N GLU A 153 8.87 0.67 6.69
CA GLU A 153 9.86 0.13 7.62
C GLU A 153 9.80 0.81 9.00
N GLU A 154 9.74 2.16 9.04
CA GLU A 154 9.63 2.91 10.29
C GLU A 154 8.35 2.53 11.04
N ALA A 155 7.22 2.49 10.33
CA ALA A 155 5.93 2.15 10.92
C ALA A 155 5.90 0.72 11.45
N ALA A 156 6.46 -0.24 10.71
CA ALA A 156 6.56 -1.63 11.13
C ALA A 156 7.42 -1.76 12.40
N ASN A 157 8.62 -1.16 12.39
CA ASN A 157 9.54 -1.20 13.53
C ASN A 157 8.92 -0.57 14.79
N TRP A 158 8.25 0.57 14.67
CA TRP A 158 7.57 1.21 15.81
C TRP A 158 6.42 0.38 16.37
N CYS A 159 5.79 -0.44 15.55
CA CYS A 159 4.74 -1.36 15.97
C CYS A 159 5.27 -2.73 16.43
N GLY A 160 6.61 -2.91 16.52
CA GLY A 160 7.21 -4.17 16.91
C GLY A 160 7.05 -5.28 15.88
N ILE A 161 6.70 -4.94 14.64
CA ILE A 161 6.64 -5.88 13.52
C ILE A 161 8.06 -6.09 13.00
N PRO A 162 8.61 -7.32 13.02
CA PRO A 162 9.95 -7.58 12.50
C PRO A 162 10.04 -7.24 11.01
N PHE A 163 10.85 -6.25 10.66
CA PHE A 163 11.06 -5.83 9.27
C PHE A 163 12.45 -6.29 8.79
N GLU A 164 12.46 -7.16 7.80
CA GLU A 164 13.67 -7.71 7.21
C GLU A 164 14.12 -6.86 6.01
N ALA A 165 15.07 -5.94 6.20
CA ALA A 165 15.51 -5.00 5.17
C ALA A 165 16.02 -5.69 3.88
N ASN A 166 16.53 -6.91 3.97
CA ASN A 166 16.97 -7.69 2.81
C ASN A 166 15.81 -8.29 1.98
N ARG A 167 14.58 -8.23 2.49
CA ARG A 167 13.34 -8.63 1.80
C ARG A 167 12.51 -7.45 1.36
N ALA A 168 12.84 -6.24 1.82
CA ALA A 168 12.20 -5.01 1.37
C ALA A 168 12.30 -4.86 -0.14
N HIS A 169 11.38 -4.10 -0.70
CA HIS A 169 11.26 -3.93 -2.15
C HIS A 169 10.99 -5.23 -2.92
N ARG A 170 10.24 -6.11 -2.29
CA ARG A 170 9.54 -7.21 -2.93
C ARG A 170 8.06 -7.03 -2.66
N ALA A 171 7.29 -6.90 -3.73
CA ALA A 171 5.89 -6.47 -3.64
C ALA A 171 5.05 -7.34 -2.67
N LEU A 172 5.23 -8.65 -2.66
CA LEU A 172 4.51 -9.49 -1.69
C LEU A 172 4.95 -9.22 -0.24
N TYR A 173 6.25 -9.05 0.00
CA TYR A 173 6.75 -8.78 1.35
C TYR A 173 6.25 -7.44 1.88
N ASP A 174 6.31 -6.38 1.08
CA ASP A 174 5.86 -5.05 1.47
C ASP A 174 4.33 -5.02 1.65
N ALA A 175 3.58 -5.77 0.83
CA ALA A 175 2.16 -6.00 1.05
C ALA A 175 1.87 -6.76 2.36
N GLN A 176 2.69 -7.74 2.75
CA GLN A 176 2.57 -8.46 4.02
C GLN A 176 2.79 -7.52 5.21
N MET A 177 3.85 -6.69 5.18
CA MET A 177 4.13 -5.71 6.24
C MET A 177 3.02 -4.67 6.35
N THR A 178 2.54 -4.18 5.22
CA THR A 178 1.39 -3.27 5.15
C THR A 178 0.12 -3.94 5.70
N ALA A 179 -0.10 -5.23 5.41
CA ALA A 179 -1.25 -5.97 5.92
C ALA A 179 -1.21 -6.15 7.44
N GLU A 180 -0.05 -6.40 8.03
CA GLU A 180 0.08 -6.48 9.50
C GLU A 180 -0.25 -5.14 10.16
N LEU A 181 0.28 -4.02 9.66
CA LEU A 181 -0.07 -2.69 10.14
C LEU A 181 -1.57 -2.41 9.98
N PHE A 182 -2.15 -2.77 8.83
CA PHE A 182 -3.58 -2.60 8.58
C PHE A 182 -4.44 -3.43 9.55
N ARG A 183 -4.04 -4.65 9.88
CA ARG A 183 -4.73 -5.50 10.87
C ARG A 183 -4.70 -4.87 12.27
N MET A 184 -3.56 -4.33 12.70
CA MET A 184 -3.45 -3.58 13.95
C MET A 184 -4.35 -2.34 13.96
N MET A 185 -4.47 -1.65 12.81
CA MET A 185 -5.40 -0.52 12.67
C MET A 185 -6.86 -0.97 12.81
N LEU A 186 -7.24 -2.10 12.22
CA LEU A 186 -8.58 -2.67 12.34
C LEU A 186 -8.92 -3.10 13.76
N ALA A 187 -7.97 -3.69 14.47
CA ALA A 187 -8.12 -4.12 15.86
C ALA A 187 -8.14 -2.94 16.86
N GLY A 188 -7.62 -1.77 16.46
CA GLY A 188 -7.46 -0.62 17.35
C GLY A 188 -6.18 -0.66 18.19
N ASP A 189 -5.28 -1.59 17.91
CA ASP A 189 -4.06 -1.83 18.69
C ASP A 189 -3.05 -0.67 18.62
N LEU A 190 -3.10 0.14 17.55
CA LEU A 190 -2.22 1.31 17.42
C LEU A 190 -2.42 2.32 18.54
N ALA A 191 -3.66 2.52 19.00
CA ALA A 191 -3.94 3.42 20.12
C ALA A 191 -3.37 2.87 21.43
N ALA A 192 -3.37 1.55 21.62
CA ALA A 192 -2.78 0.89 22.80
C ALA A 192 -1.24 0.96 22.80
N GLN A 193 -0.63 1.06 21.63
CA GLN A 193 0.83 1.17 21.46
C GLN A 193 1.32 2.61 21.33
N HIS A 194 0.42 3.59 21.44
CA HIS A 194 0.73 5.01 21.23
C HIS A 194 1.94 5.47 22.04
N GLU A 195 2.03 5.15 23.32
CA GLU A 195 3.14 5.56 24.19
C GLU A 195 4.47 4.93 23.76
N ALA A 196 4.47 3.65 23.37
CA ALA A 196 5.65 2.96 22.87
C ALA A 196 6.12 3.52 21.51
N ILE A 197 5.17 3.84 20.63
CA ILE A 197 5.45 4.44 19.31
C ILE A 197 6.03 5.86 19.48
N THR A 198 5.41 6.70 20.30
CA THR A 198 5.83 8.10 20.48
C THR A 198 7.20 8.19 21.14
N SER A 199 7.51 7.32 22.11
CA SER A 199 8.83 7.29 22.73
C SER A 199 9.97 6.96 21.75
N GLN A 200 9.70 6.19 20.70
CA GLN A 200 10.67 5.89 19.65
C GLN A 200 10.83 7.05 18.65
N VAL A 201 9.75 7.78 18.36
CA VAL A 201 9.73 8.91 17.45
C VAL A 201 10.43 10.15 18.04
N GLU A 202 10.33 10.34 19.36
CA GLU A 202 10.94 11.45 20.08
C GLU A 202 12.45 11.29 20.33
N SER A 203 13.01 10.11 20.08
CA SER A 203 14.46 9.91 20.09
C SER A 203 15.10 10.72 18.96
N PRO A 204 16.11 11.59 19.23
CA PRO A 204 16.50 12.64 18.30
C PRO A 204 17.21 12.12 17.07
N SER A 205 16.52 12.04 15.97
CA SER A 205 17.10 12.15 14.64
C SER A 205 16.71 13.52 14.09
N ASP A 206 17.69 14.36 13.82
CA ASP A 206 17.79 15.74 13.39
C ASP A 206 16.68 16.34 12.48
N GLU A 207 15.41 16.30 12.86
CA GLU A 207 14.38 17.09 12.19
C GLU A 207 13.61 17.96 13.18
N LYS A 208 13.68 19.27 12.99
CA LYS A 208 13.01 20.30 13.79
C LYS A 208 11.52 20.01 13.96
N PRO A 209 10.97 20.05 15.17
CA PRO A 209 9.54 19.84 15.39
C PRO A 209 8.74 21.03 14.84
N LEU A 210 7.76 20.74 14.01
CA LEU A 210 6.69 21.69 13.73
C LEU A 210 5.81 21.78 14.98
N SER A 211 5.66 22.99 15.52
CA SER A 211 4.92 23.28 16.74
C SER A 211 3.53 22.63 16.72
N SER A 212 3.25 21.77 17.69
CA SER A 212 1.97 21.13 17.88
C SER A 212 1.04 22.04 18.69
N THR A 213 -0.02 22.52 18.07
CA THR A 213 -1.22 22.96 18.78
C THR A 213 -2.33 21.98 18.48
N LEU A 214 -2.33 20.82 19.11
CA LEU A 214 -3.48 19.92 19.18
C LEU A 214 -3.31 18.99 20.40
N GLY A 215 -3.61 19.56 21.56
CA GLY A 215 -4.02 18.76 22.71
C GLY A 215 -5.45 18.29 22.44
N GLY A 216 -5.65 17.01 22.23
CA GLY A 216 -6.96 16.46 22.00
C GLY A 216 -7.04 15.01 22.47
N SER A 217 -7.89 14.78 23.43
CA SER A 217 -8.24 13.54 24.12
C SER A 217 -8.63 12.38 23.16
N CYS A 218 -8.54 11.16 23.66
CA CYS A 218 -8.86 9.87 22.99
C CYS A 218 -10.28 9.72 22.36
N GLY A 219 -11.04 10.80 22.16
CA GLY A 219 -12.29 10.83 21.39
C GLY A 219 -12.13 10.68 19.88
N GLY A 220 -10.92 10.92 19.36
CA GLY A 220 -10.67 11.08 17.92
C GLY A 220 -10.79 9.81 17.05
N LEU A 221 -10.74 8.60 17.62
CA LEU A 221 -10.83 7.37 16.82
C LEU A 221 -12.24 7.17 16.24
N ALA A 222 -13.27 7.41 17.06
CA ALA A 222 -14.67 7.30 16.62
C ALA A 222 -15.02 8.40 15.59
N GLU A 223 -14.53 9.64 15.80
CA GLU A 223 -14.71 10.75 14.87
C GLU A 223 -13.92 10.56 13.56
N LEU A 224 -12.70 10.02 13.63
CA LEU A 224 -11.91 9.72 12.44
C LEU A 224 -12.55 8.60 11.61
N LEU A 225 -13.07 7.57 12.25
CA LEU A 225 -13.83 6.51 11.59
C LEU A 225 -15.15 7.04 11.01
N ALA A 226 -15.79 8.02 11.69
CA ALA A 226 -16.96 8.72 11.17
C ALA A 226 -16.62 9.62 9.97
N SER A 227 -15.45 10.30 9.99
CA SER A 227 -15.01 11.15 8.86
C SER A 227 -14.61 10.34 7.64
N LEU A 228 -14.05 9.14 7.84
CA LEU A 228 -13.79 8.19 6.75
C LEU A 228 -15.09 7.73 6.08
N ARG A 229 -16.17 7.55 6.88
CA ARG A 229 -17.51 7.28 6.35
C ARG A 229 -18.07 8.45 5.55
N ALA A 230 -17.87 9.69 6.01
CA ALA A 230 -18.36 10.88 5.32
C ALA A 230 -17.64 11.13 3.99
N GLN A 231 -16.33 10.87 3.92
CA GLN A 231 -15.57 10.95 2.66
C GLN A 231 -15.97 9.84 1.66
N GLU A 232 -16.36 8.67 2.14
CA GLU A 232 -16.87 7.58 1.30
C GLU A 232 -18.23 7.93 0.68
N LEU A 233 -19.09 8.68 1.39
CA LEU A 233 -20.41 9.11 0.91
C LEU A 233 -20.34 10.30 -0.05
N ALA A 234 -19.31 11.12 0.02
CA ALA A 234 -19.13 12.28 -0.86
C ALA A 234 -18.54 11.93 -2.24
N CYS A 235 -18.05 10.70 -2.43
CA CYS A 235 -17.47 10.19 -3.68
C CYS A 235 -18.36 9.12 -4.36
N ALA A 236 -19.60 8.96 -3.91
CA ALA A 236 -20.64 8.12 -4.55
C ALA A 236 -21.52 9.01 -5.40
#